data_c45313421e072ca2a929a885c49c6643
#
_entry.id   c45313421e072ca2a929a885c49c6643
#
_cell.length_a   1.000
_cell.length_b   1.000
_cell.length_c   1.000
_cell.angle_alpha   90.00
_cell.angle_beta   90.00
_cell.angle_gamma   90.00
#
_symmetry.space_group_name_H-M   'P 1'
#
loop_
_entity.id
_entity.type
_entity.pdbx_description
1 polymer ?
#
loop_
_entity_poly.entity_id
_entity_poly.type
_entity_poly.pdbx_seq_one_letter_code
_entity_poly.pdbx_strand_id
1 'polypeptide(L)'
;MRLNYTLLLKDISKKQGLGLTPNELPLIINTDLTIYMMCFITYEDDDYLVIVVPDEKGQEYAKILNKDTILSVEVVYAQMLQKPKSPKGDVMYG
;
A
#
# COMPACT_ATOMS: atom_id res chain seq x y z
N MET A 1 -3.64 -0.90 23.01
CA MET A 1 -3.96 0.05 21.95
C MET A 1 -3.37 -0.41 20.64
N ARG A 2 -4.16 -0.45 19.59
CA ARG A 2 -3.68 -0.91 18.29
C ARG A 2 -3.20 0.25 17.46
N LEU A 3 -2.33 -0.08 16.50
CA LEU A 3 -1.80 0.92 15.59
C LEU A 3 -2.91 1.49 14.71
N ASN A 4 -2.81 2.78 14.45
CA ASN A 4 -3.66 3.44 13.47
C ASN A 4 -2.83 3.60 12.21
N TYR A 5 -3.05 2.71 11.25
CA TYR A 5 -2.25 2.69 10.03
C TYR A 5 -2.47 3.92 9.16
N THR A 6 -3.71 4.43 9.15
CA THR A 6 -4.02 5.63 8.38
C THR A 6 -3.20 6.82 8.85
N LEU A 7 -3.10 7.02 10.16
CA LEU A 7 -2.31 8.11 10.72
C LEU A 7 -0.82 7.91 10.45
N LEU A 8 -0.33 6.68 10.61
CA LEU A 8 1.07 6.39 10.35
C LEU A 8 1.44 6.64 8.89
N LEU A 9 0.57 6.22 7.97
CA LEU A 9 0.82 6.42 6.55
C LEU A 9 0.74 7.88 6.16
N LYS A 10 -0.17 8.64 6.78
CA LYS A 10 -0.23 10.08 6.56
C LYS A 10 1.08 10.73 6.96
N ASP A 11 1.63 10.34 8.10
CA ASP A 11 2.88 10.88 8.60
C ASP A 11 4.06 10.51 7.69
N ILE A 12 4.11 9.25 7.25
CA ILE A 12 5.16 8.79 6.34
C ILE A 12 5.10 9.55 5.02
N SER A 13 3.90 9.72 4.45
CA SER A 13 3.75 10.46 3.21
C SER A 13 4.26 11.89 3.34
N LYS A 14 3.92 12.52 4.46
CA LYS A 14 4.36 13.89 4.72
C LYS A 14 5.87 13.98 4.86
N LYS A 15 6.45 13.07 5.65
CA LYS A 15 7.90 13.10 5.91
C LYS A 15 8.71 12.76 4.67
N GLN A 16 8.19 11.90 3.81
CA GLN A 16 8.88 11.50 2.58
C GLN A 16 8.53 12.38 1.39
N GLY A 17 7.65 13.36 1.57
CA GLY A 17 7.27 14.27 0.50
C GLY A 17 6.55 13.58 -0.65
N LEU A 18 5.76 12.54 -0.37
CA LEU A 18 5.10 11.78 -1.42
C LEU A 18 3.88 12.48 -2.01
N GLY A 19 3.24 13.36 -1.24
CA GLY A 19 2.08 14.10 -1.73
C GLY A 19 0.84 13.24 -1.92
N LEU A 20 0.78 12.09 -1.28
CA LEU A 20 -0.34 11.16 -1.42
C LEU A 20 -1.08 11.03 -0.10
N THR A 21 -2.40 10.83 -0.19
CA THR A 21 -3.19 10.51 0.99
C THR A 21 -2.96 9.03 1.36
N PRO A 22 -3.28 8.63 2.61
CA PRO A 22 -3.06 7.24 3.01
C PRO A 22 -3.73 6.22 2.11
N ASN A 23 -4.92 6.52 1.59
CA ASN A 23 -5.63 5.58 0.72
C ASN A 23 -5.13 5.61 -0.72
N GLU A 24 -4.17 6.47 -1.03
CA GLU A 24 -3.51 6.48 -2.33
C GLU A 24 -2.14 5.80 -2.31
N LEU A 25 -1.67 5.40 -1.15
CA LEU A 25 -0.36 4.76 -1.02
C LEU A 25 -0.47 3.27 -1.30
N PRO A 26 0.27 2.76 -2.29
CA PRO A 26 0.29 1.31 -2.53
C PRO A 26 1.06 0.60 -1.42
N LEU A 27 0.48 -0.47 -0.92
CA LEU A 27 1.00 -1.16 0.25
C LEU A 27 1.23 -2.63 -0.03
N ILE A 28 2.17 -3.21 0.71
CA ILE A 28 2.32 -4.64 0.85
C ILE A 28 2.00 -4.96 2.29
N ILE A 29 0.99 -5.79 2.52
CA ILE A 29 0.56 -6.15 3.86
C ILE A 29 0.81 -7.63 4.09
N ASN A 30 1.68 -7.94 5.05
CA ASN A 30 1.94 -9.31 5.47
C ASN A 30 0.99 -9.68 6.59
N THR A 31 0.29 -10.78 6.43
CA THR A 31 -0.55 -11.33 7.50
C THR A 31 -0.05 -12.72 7.86
N ASP A 32 -0.66 -13.30 8.88
CA ASP A 32 -0.30 -14.65 9.32
C ASP A 32 -0.68 -15.73 8.30
N LEU A 33 -1.53 -15.41 7.32
CA LEU A 33 -1.98 -16.38 6.32
C LEU A 33 -1.44 -16.10 4.94
N THR A 34 -1.25 -14.84 4.58
CA THR A 34 -0.85 -14.51 3.21
C THR A 34 -0.27 -13.10 3.15
N ILE A 35 0.26 -12.76 1.98
CA ILE A 35 0.80 -11.43 1.70
C ILE A 35 -0.09 -10.78 0.64
N TYR A 36 -0.58 -9.58 0.94
CA TYR A 36 -1.37 -8.80 -0.01
C TYR A 36 -0.46 -7.77 -0.67
N MET A 37 -0.32 -7.89 -1.99
CA MET A 37 0.58 -7.04 -2.77
C MET A 37 -0.20 -5.91 -3.43
N MET A 38 0.38 -4.70 -3.39
CA MET A 38 -0.18 -3.54 -4.10
C MET A 38 -1.63 -3.27 -3.74
N CYS A 39 -1.91 -3.28 -2.44
CA CYS A 39 -3.25 -2.99 -1.93
C CYS A 39 -3.32 -1.58 -1.38
N PHE A 40 -4.54 -1.10 -1.15
CA PHE A 40 -4.79 0.25 -0.65
C PHE A 40 -5.78 0.18 0.50
N ILE A 41 -5.57 1.01 1.51
CA ILE A 41 -6.49 1.10 2.64
C ILE A 41 -7.68 1.96 2.24
N THR A 42 -8.90 1.48 2.49
CA THR A 42 -10.12 2.24 2.24
C THR A 42 -10.82 2.64 3.52
N TYR A 43 -10.63 1.89 4.60
CA TYR A 43 -11.28 2.15 5.86
C TYR A 43 -10.50 1.51 6.99
N GLU A 44 -10.55 2.14 8.16
CA GLU A 44 -9.88 1.60 9.34
C GLU A 44 -10.65 1.99 10.59
N ASP A 45 -10.78 1.04 11.52
CA ASP A 45 -11.22 1.34 12.88
C ASP A 45 -10.23 0.70 13.86
N ASP A 46 -10.61 0.60 15.13
CA ASP A 46 -9.69 0.10 16.15
C ASP A 46 -9.28 -1.35 15.93
N ASP A 47 -10.16 -2.16 15.37
CA ASP A 47 -9.97 -3.61 15.29
C ASP A 47 -9.72 -4.09 13.88
N TYR A 48 -10.19 -3.39 12.86
CA TYR A 48 -10.21 -3.88 11.50
C TYR A 48 -9.61 -2.88 10.52
N LEU A 49 -9.04 -3.42 9.47
CA LEU A 49 -8.50 -2.67 8.35
C LEU A 49 -9.15 -3.20 7.08
N VAL A 50 -9.78 -2.33 6.31
CA VAL A 50 -10.37 -2.73 5.03
C VAL A 50 -9.45 -2.26 3.93
N ILE A 51 -9.07 -3.20 3.07
CA ILE A 51 -8.18 -2.92 1.95
C ILE A 51 -8.84 -3.33 0.64
N VAL A 52 -8.40 -2.72 -0.43
CA VAL A 52 -8.77 -3.10 -1.79
C VAL A 52 -7.56 -3.76 -2.42
N VAL A 53 -7.76 -4.95 -2.98
CA VAL A 53 -6.69 -5.76 -3.54
C VAL A 53 -7.05 -6.07 -5.00
N PRO A 54 -6.11 -5.87 -5.94
CA PRO A 54 -6.36 -6.30 -7.32
C PRO A 54 -6.20 -7.81 -7.44
N ASP A 55 -7.03 -8.43 -8.26
CA ASP A 55 -6.90 -9.84 -8.55
C ASP A 55 -6.11 -10.04 -9.85
N GLU A 56 -5.97 -11.30 -10.24
CA GLU A 56 -5.17 -11.65 -11.43
C GLU A 56 -5.77 -11.11 -12.72
N LYS A 57 -7.05 -10.83 -12.71
CA LYS A 57 -7.75 -10.34 -13.91
C LYS A 57 -7.85 -8.84 -13.95
N GLY A 58 -7.24 -8.16 -12.98
CA GLY A 58 -7.30 -6.72 -12.90
C GLY A 58 -8.54 -6.18 -12.22
N GLN A 59 -9.40 -7.05 -11.71
CA GLN A 59 -10.54 -6.64 -10.92
C GLN A 59 -10.10 -6.44 -9.48
N GLU A 60 -10.84 -5.61 -8.76
CA GLU A 60 -10.53 -5.32 -7.37
C GLU A 60 -11.58 -5.94 -6.45
N TYR A 61 -11.14 -6.37 -5.29
CA TYR A 61 -12.04 -6.82 -4.25
C TYR A 61 -11.64 -6.22 -2.92
N ALA A 62 -12.62 -6.07 -2.03
CA ALA A 62 -12.36 -5.55 -0.69
C ALA A 62 -12.07 -6.72 0.25
N LYS A 63 -11.11 -6.52 1.14
CA LYS A 63 -10.75 -7.52 2.14
C LYS A 63 -10.78 -6.85 3.51
N ILE A 64 -11.47 -7.46 4.44
CA ILE A 64 -11.52 -6.98 5.82
C ILE A 64 -10.53 -7.78 6.63
N LEU A 65 -9.53 -7.10 7.20
CA LEU A 65 -8.48 -7.74 7.98
C LEU A 65 -8.65 -7.40 9.45
N ASN A 66 -8.55 -8.42 10.30
CA ASN A 66 -8.41 -8.19 11.72
C ASN A 66 -6.98 -7.71 11.96
N LYS A 67 -6.81 -6.61 12.68
CA LYS A 67 -5.49 -6.04 12.92
C LYS A 67 -4.54 -7.01 13.63
N ASP A 68 -5.08 -7.92 14.42
CA ASP A 68 -4.26 -8.92 15.10
C ASP A 68 -3.54 -9.86 14.15
N THR A 69 -4.02 -9.98 12.92
CA THR A 69 -3.40 -10.88 11.92
C THR A 69 -2.31 -10.19 11.11
N ILE A 70 -2.17 -8.88 11.24
CA ILE A 70 -1.22 -8.11 10.43
C ILE A 70 0.16 -8.17 11.08
N LEU A 71 1.13 -8.68 10.34
CA LEU A 71 2.52 -8.78 10.82
C LEU A 71 3.33 -7.56 10.43
N SER A 72 3.12 -7.03 9.24
CA SER A 72 3.82 -5.82 8.80
C SER A 72 3.06 -5.16 7.66
N VAL A 73 3.28 -3.85 7.52
CA VAL A 73 2.75 -3.06 6.42
C VAL A 73 3.93 -2.30 5.82
N GLU A 74 4.11 -2.44 4.51
CA GLU A 74 5.20 -1.77 3.80
C GLU A 74 4.62 -0.82 2.78
N VAL A 75 5.25 0.33 2.62
CA VAL A 75 4.85 1.32 1.63
C VAL A 75 5.73 1.16 0.40
N VAL A 76 5.09 1.05 -0.76
CA VAL A 76 5.81 0.99 -2.03
C VAL A 76 6.05 2.42 -2.49
N TYR A 77 7.31 2.81 -2.57
CA TYR A 77 7.65 4.19 -2.92
C TYR A 77 7.42 4.46 -4.40
N ALA A 78 7.07 5.72 -4.68
CA ALA A 78 6.73 6.12 -6.03
C ALA A 78 7.85 5.87 -7.03
N GLN A 79 9.11 6.03 -6.63
CA GLN A 79 10.20 5.80 -7.55
C GLN A 79 10.28 4.35 -8.01
N MET A 80 9.76 3.42 -7.23
CA MET A 80 9.71 2.03 -7.65
C MET A 80 8.62 1.78 -8.67
N LEU A 81 7.62 2.64 -8.68
CA LEU A 81 6.52 2.54 -9.64
C LEU A 81 6.85 3.20 -10.96
N GLN A 82 7.76 4.16 -10.95
CA GLN A 82 8.10 4.97 -12.12
C GLN A 82 9.14 4.36 -13.01
N LYS A 83 9.69 3.34 -12.60
CA LYS A 83 10.79 2.86 -13.33
C LYS A 83 10.50 2.43 -14.65
N PRO A 84 10.70 3.09 -14.91
CA PRO A 84 10.86 3.11 -15.68
C PRO A 84 11.07 3.87 -16.45
N LYS A 85 11.16 4.59 -16.64
CA LYS A 85 11.27 5.26 -17.39
C LYS A 85 12.22 5.46 -18.07
N SER A 86 12.31 4.95 -17.90
CA SER A 86 13.10 5.06 -18.49
C SER A 86 13.65 5.16 -19.10
N PRO A 87 13.71 5.07 -19.17
CA PRO A 87 14.31 5.24 -19.79
C PRO A 87 14.65 5.30 -20.41
N LYS A 88 14.39 5.39 -20.32
CA LYS A 88 14.56 5.46 -20.91
C LYS A 88 14.97 5.35 -21.41
N GLY A 89 14.84 5.27 -21.13
CA GLY A 89 15.07 5.31 -21.59
C GLY A 89 15.52 5.10 -21.86
N ASP A 90 15.25 5.12 -21.77
CA ASP A 90 15.62 5.01 -22.16
C ASP A 90 16.12 4.65 -22.61
N VAL A 91 16.02 4.62 -22.48
CA VAL A 91 16.32 4.44 -23.05
C VAL A 91 16.78 4.12 -23.60
N MET A 92 16.69 4.15 -23.48
CA MET A 92 16.85 3.94 -24.05
C MET A 92 17.33 3.74 -24.69
N TYR A 93 17.24 3.95 -24.72
CA TYR A 93 17.39 3.92 -25.34
C TYR A 93 17.99 4.10 -25.67
N GLY A 94 18.07 4.29 -25.11
CA GLY A 94 18.36 4.63 -25.36
C GLY A 94 18.54 4.89 -25.75
#